data_804ce6df805dc66960d7e915acb05f7e
#
_entry.id   804ce6df805dc66960d7e915acb05f7e
#
_cell.length_a   1.000
_cell.length_b   1.000
_cell.length_c   1.000
_cell.angle_alpha   90.00
_cell.angle_beta   90.00
_cell.angle_gamma   90.00
#
_symmetry.space_group_name_H-M   'P 1'
#
loop_
_entity.id
_entity.type
_entity.pdbx_description
1 polymer ?
#
loop_
_entity_poly.entity_id
_entity_poly.type
_entity_poly.pdbx_seq_one_letter_code
_entity_poly.pdbx_strand_id
1 'polypeptide(L)'
;GSGAVESHDPDRRVAASARVPAKAGRYYGLTMRQYLDLLSHVRRNGLRKEDRTGTGTLSVFGYQMRFDLAAGFPLLTTKKLHLRSIIHELLWFLQGDTNTGYLAENGVRIWDEWATEEGDLGPVYGRQWRAWPCPAGDSIDQIAQVVQQIRETPDSRRIIVVAWNPADLPDESVSPQENVRAGKMALAPCHCLFQFWVGDGKLSCQLYQRSCDVFLGVPFNIASYALLTCMIAQQCELEPGEFVWTGGDVHL
;
A
#
# COMPACT_ATOMS: atom_id res chain seq x y z
N GLY A 1 -53.78 -28.09 -34.28
CA GLY A 1 -52.89 -27.00 -33.92
C GLY A 1 -51.48 -27.59 -33.64
N SER A 2 -50.60 -27.40 -34.64
CA SER A 2 -49.19 -27.85 -34.60
C SER A 2 -48.36 -26.97 -33.68
N GLY A 3 -47.76 -27.53 -32.63
CA GLY A 3 -46.73 -26.86 -31.86
C GLY A 3 -45.36 -27.21 -32.40
N ALA A 4 -44.63 -26.19 -32.84
CA ALA A 4 -43.24 -26.31 -33.22
C ALA A 4 -42.34 -26.36 -31.97
N VAL A 5 -41.49 -27.38 -31.90
CA VAL A 5 -40.45 -27.52 -30.89
C VAL A 5 -39.19 -26.82 -31.42
N GLU A 6 -38.78 -25.73 -30.79
CA GLU A 6 -37.47 -25.09 -31.06
C GLU A 6 -36.35 -25.93 -30.43
N SER A 7 -35.42 -26.37 -31.26
CA SER A 7 -34.21 -27.07 -30.88
C SER A 7 -33.18 -26.08 -30.31
N HIS A 8 -32.75 -26.30 -29.07
CA HIS A 8 -31.60 -25.62 -28.43
C HIS A 8 -30.30 -26.17 -29.02
N ASP A 9 -29.52 -25.32 -29.67
CA ASP A 9 -28.16 -25.58 -30.14
C ASP A 9 -27.16 -25.16 -29.04
N PRO A 10 -26.35 -26.09 -28.48
CA PRO A 10 -25.43 -25.78 -27.37
C PRO A 10 -24.02 -25.27 -27.79
N ASP A 11 -23.77 -24.93 -29.05
CA ASP A 11 -22.41 -24.63 -29.55
C ASP A 11 -22.20 -23.19 -30.06
N ARG A 12 -22.72 -22.18 -29.37
CA ARG A 12 -22.23 -20.81 -29.55
C ARG A 12 -21.15 -20.44 -28.52
N ARG A 13 -19.92 -20.92 -28.75
CA ARG A 13 -18.73 -20.33 -28.12
C ARG A 13 -18.53 -18.92 -28.68
N VAL A 14 -18.91 -17.93 -27.89
CA VAL A 14 -18.54 -16.54 -28.15
C VAL A 14 -17.07 -16.37 -27.83
N ALA A 15 -16.24 -16.39 -28.88
CA ALA A 15 -14.87 -15.94 -28.81
C ALA A 15 -14.88 -14.40 -28.61
N ALA A 16 -14.81 -13.95 -27.37
CA ALA A 16 -14.52 -12.57 -27.06
C ALA A 16 -13.04 -12.31 -27.35
N SER A 17 -12.74 -11.78 -28.53
CA SER A 17 -11.43 -11.25 -28.85
C SER A 17 -11.21 -10.02 -27.98
N ALA A 18 -10.35 -10.12 -26.97
CA ALA A 18 -9.85 -8.98 -26.21
C ALA A 18 -9.08 -8.05 -27.15
N ARG A 19 -9.75 -7.02 -27.64
CA ARG A 19 -9.08 -5.90 -28.31
C ARG A 19 -8.33 -5.09 -27.27
N VAL A 20 -7.02 -5.25 -27.22
CA VAL A 20 -6.12 -4.32 -26.53
C VAL A 20 -6.28 -2.95 -27.19
N PRO A 21 -6.68 -1.89 -26.47
CA PRO A 21 -6.80 -0.57 -27.08
C PRO A 21 -5.40 -0.03 -27.37
N ALA A 22 -5.12 0.21 -28.66
CA ALA A 22 -3.90 0.86 -29.14
C ALA A 22 -3.93 2.37 -28.80
N LYS A 23 -3.66 2.73 -27.54
CA LYS A 23 -3.39 4.13 -27.11
C LYS A 23 -2.42 4.13 -25.92
N ALA A 24 -1.24 3.60 -26.09
CA ALA A 24 -0.18 3.64 -25.08
C ALA A 24 0.64 4.95 -25.05
N GLY A 25 0.20 6.00 -25.72
CA GLY A 25 1.05 7.17 -25.99
C GLY A 25 0.80 8.46 -25.22
N ARG A 26 -0.20 8.55 -24.31
CA ARG A 26 -0.59 9.85 -23.71
C ARG A 26 -0.71 9.92 -22.18
N TYR A 27 -0.40 8.88 -21.44
CA TYR A 27 -0.76 8.80 -20.00
C TYR A 27 0.36 9.16 -19.01
N TYR A 28 1.60 9.32 -19.46
CA TYR A 28 2.73 9.58 -18.54
C TYR A 28 2.78 11.01 -17.95
N GLY A 29 1.98 11.96 -18.47
CA GLY A 29 2.04 13.36 -18.05
C GLY A 29 1.08 13.76 -16.92
N LEU A 30 -0.03 13.03 -16.73
CA LEU A 30 -1.10 13.43 -15.81
C LEU A 30 -0.94 12.88 -14.40
N THR A 31 -0.34 11.71 -14.24
CA THR A 31 -0.19 11.02 -12.94
C THR A 31 0.89 11.60 -12.03
N MET A 32 1.76 12.48 -12.52
CA MET A 32 2.85 13.07 -11.73
C MET A 32 2.59 14.50 -11.26
N ARG A 33 1.58 15.17 -11.79
CA ARG A 33 1.33 16.58 -11.49
C ARG A 33 1.04 16.81 -10.02
N GLN A 34 0.16 16.00 -9.41
CA GLN A 34 -0.20 16.10 -8.01
C GLN A 34 1.00 15.90 -7.07
N TYR A 35 1.97 15.05 -7.46
CA TYR A 35 3.21 14.88 -6.70
C TYR A 35 4.14 16.09 -6.85
N LEU A 36 4.28 16.66 -8.03
CA LEU A 36 5.05 17.89 -8.24
C LEU A 36 4.44 19.09 -7.52
N ASP A 37 3.10 19.15 -7.47
CA ASP A 37 2.38 20.18 -6.73
C ASP A 37 2.61 20.01 -5.21
N LEU A 38 2.64 18.77 -4.68
CA LEU A 38 3.02 18.50 -3.30
C LEU A 38 4.45 18.97 -2.98
N LEU A 39 5.45 18.60 -3.81
CA LEU A 39 6.84 19.06 -3.63
C LEU A 39 6.92 20.59 -3.59
N SER A 40 6.23 21.26 -4.53
CA SER A 40 6.16 22.72 -4.59
C SER A 40 5.47 23.31 -3.36
N HIS A 41 4.42 22.65 -2.86
CA HIS A 41 3.67 23.10 -1.69
C HIS A 41 4.53 23.03 -0.42
N VAL A 42 5.20 21.89 -0.17
CA VAL A 42 6.08 21.72 0.99
C VAL A 42 7.22 22.73 0.93
N ARG A 43 7.86 22.89 -0.24
CA ARG A 43 8.97 23.84 -0.41
C ARG A 43 8.58 25.30 -0.14
N ARG A 44 7.36 25.71 -0.50
CA ARG A 44 6.91 27.10 -0.36
C ARG A 44 6.30 27.41 1.00
N ASN A 45 5.61 26.45 1.60
CA ASN A 45 4.76 26.66 2.78
C ASN A 45 5.25 25.89 4.01
N GLY A 46 6.27 25.02 3.84
CA GLY A 46 6.79 24.21 4.93
C GLY A 46 7.45 25.04 6.02
N LEU A 47 7.16 24.70 7.25
CA LEU A 47 7.86 25.22 8.41
C LEU A 47 9.13 24.42 8.64
N ARG A 48 10.23 25.10 9.00
CA ARG A 48 11.45 24.41 9.38
C ARG A 48 11.27 23.74 10.74
N LYS A 49 11.53 22.45 10.78
CA LYS A 49 11.56 21.64 11.99
C LYS A 49 12.93 21.01 12.16
N GLU A 50 13.34 20.84 13.39
CA GLU A 50 14.47 19.98 13.72
C GLU A 50 14.03 18.52 13.64
N ASP A 51 14.94 17.67 13.22
CA ASP A 51 14.75 16.23 13.15
C ASP A 51 15.80 15.50 13.99
N ARG A 52 15.62 14.20 14.16
CA ARG A 52 16.53 13.32 14.88
C ARG A 52 17.96 13.31 14.32
N THR A 53 18.12 13.61 13.02
CA THR A 53 19.42 13.58 12.33
C THR A 53 20.18 14.89 12.44
N GLY A 54 19.55 15.98 12.92
CA GLY A 54 20.14 17.32 12.99
C GLY A 54 20.21 18.06 11.64
N THR A 55 19.71 17.45 10.57
CA THR A 55 19.66 18.07 9.23
C THR A 55 18.54 19.09 9.15
N GLY A 56 17.43 18.82 9.85
CA GLY A 56 16.19 19.58 9.81
C GLY A 56 15.37 19.27 8.56
N THR A 57 14.10 19.56 8.64
CA THR A 57 13.13 19.35 7.57
C THR A 57 12.29 20.59 7.31
N LEU A 58 11.74 20.70 6.09
CA LEU A 58 10.62 21.58 5.78
C LEU A 58 9.36 20.74 5.82
N SER A 59 8.41 21.06 6.71
CA SER A 59 7.22 20.24 6.96
C SER A 59 5.92 21.04 6.85
N VAL A 60 4.89 20.43 6.26
CA VAL A 60 3.49 20.85 6.33
C VAL A 60 2.67 19.77 6.99
N PHE A 61 1.58 20.13 7.65
CA PHE A 61 0.68 19.17 8.28
C PHE A 61 -0.60 18.98 7.47
N GLY A 62 -0.80 17.76 7.01
CA GLY A 62 -1.98 17.38 6.23
C GLY A 62 -1.85 17.70 4.73
N TYR A 63 -1.85 16.66 3.89
CA TYR A 63 -1.96 16.80 2.44
C TYR A 63 -2.59 15.56 1.84
N GLN A 64 -3.30 15.70 0.71
CA GLN A 64 -3.92 14.58 0.03
C GLN A 64 -3.64 14.63 -1.48
N MET A 65 -3.35 13.46 -2.06
CA MET A 65 -3.24 13.25 -3.50
C MET A 65 -4.18 12.13 -3.94
N ARG A 66 -4.69 12.21 -5.18
CA ARG A 66 -5.52 11.19 -5.80
C ARG A 66 -4.92 10.73 -7.10
N PHE A 67 -4.98 9.42 -7.36
CA PHE A 67 -4.46 8.78 -8.55
C PHE A 67 -5.55 7.87 -9.12
N ASP A 68 -6.03 8.19 -10.31
CA ASP A 68 -6.95 7.33 -11.07
C ASP A 68 -6.16 6.15 -11.65
N LEU A 69 -6.37 4.96 -11.12
CA LEU A 69 -5.65 3.75 -11.54
C LEU A 69 -6.09 3.26 -12.92
N ALA A 70 -7.29 3.64 -13.38
CA ALA A 70 -7.76 3.37 -14.73
C ALA A 70 -7.03 4.23 -15.78
N ALA A 71 -6.59 5.44 -15.39
CA ALA A 71 -5.79 6.32 -16.26
C ALA A 71 -4.34 5.86 -16.39
N GLY A 72 -3.83 5.05 -15.45
CA GLY A 72 -2.49 4.47 -15.47
C GLY A 72 -1.91 4.24 -14.09
N PHE A 73 -0.90 3.37 -14.02
CA PHE A 73 -0.22 3.05 -12.78
C PHE A 73 0.68 4.23 -12.33
N PRO A 74 0.57 4.72 -11.07
CA PRO A 74 1.29 5.91 -10.59
C PRO A 74 2.75 5.60 -10.21
N LEU A 75 3.54 5.10 -11.15
CA LEU A 75 4.97 4.94 -11.00
C LEU A 75 5.64 6.30 -11.31
N LEU A 76 6.03 7.02 -10.26
CA LEU A 76 6.64 8.34 -10.41
C LEU A 76 7.98 8.26 -11.15
N THR A 77 8.22 9.19 -12.07
CA THR A 77 9.44 9.25 -12.89
C THR A 77 10.36 10.42 -12.53
N THR A 78 10.02 11.24 -11.54
CA THR A 78 10.84 12.34 -11.03
C THR A 78 12.12 11.87 -10.35
N LYS A 79 12.15 10.62 -9.92
CA LYS A 79 13.35 9.90 -9.48
C LYS A 79 13.28 8.46 -9.98
N LYS A 80 14.41 7.79 -10.06
CA LYS A 80 14.46 6.36 -10.40
C LYS A 80 13.92 5.54 -9.22
N LEU A 81 12.78 4.88 -9.40
CA LEU A 81 12.22 3.93 -8.45
C LEU A 81 12.70 2.52 -8.75
N HIS A 82 13.09 1.79 -7.71
CA HIS A 82 13.50 0.40 -7.83
C HIS A 82 12.27 -0.51 -7.68
N LEU A 83 11.56 -0.74 -8.80
CA LEU A 83 10.27 -1.45 -8.82
C LEU A 83 10.37 -2.86 -8.19
N ARG A 84 11.51 -3.56 -8.36
CA ARG A 84 11.74 -4.86 -7.73
C ARG A 84 11.61 -4.79 -6.21
N SER A 85 12.20 -3.77 -5.57
CA SER A 85 12.08 -3.58 -4.11
C SER A 85 10.63 -3.34 -3.71
N ILE A 86 9.88 -2.53 -4.46
CA ILE A 86 8.47 -2.24 -4.18
C ILE A 86 7.63 -3.52 -4.22
N ILE A 87 7.82 -4.34 -5.25
CA ILE A 87 7.07 -5.59 -5.42
C ILE A 87 7.39 -6.58 -4.30
N HIS A 88 8.68 -6.82 -4.04
CA HIS A 88 9.09 -7.81 -3.03
C HIS A 88 8.77 -7.36 -1.61
N GLU A 89 8.88 -6.08 -1.28
CA GLU A 89 8.45 -5.56 0.02
C GLU A 89 6.95 -5.76 0.23
N LEU A 90 6.11 -5.45 -0.77
CA LEU A 90 4.68 -5.66 -0.67
C LEU A 90 4.33 -7.15 -0.52
N LEU A 91 4.97 -8.03 -1.30
CA LEU A 91 4.77 -9.49 -1.17
C LEU A 91 5.20 -10.00 0.21
N TRP A 92 6.30 -9.48 0.75
CA TRP A 92 6.78 -9.80 2.07
C TRP A 92 5.79 -9.38 3.16
N PHE A 93 5.21 -8.18 3.09
CA PHE A 93 4.11 -7.77 3.99
C PHE A 93 2.89 -8.71 3.87
N LEU A 94 2.50 -9.06 2.65
CA LEU A 94 1.35 -9.94 2.39
C LEU A 94 1.56 -11.39 2.85
N GLN A 95 2.81 -11.85 2.94
CA GLN A 95 3.16 -13.13 3.56
C GLN A 95 3.07 -13.11 5.09
N GLY A 96 2.99 -11.93 5.70
CA GLY A 96 3.03 -11.78 7.16
C GLY A 96 4.42 -11.93 7.75
N ASP A 97 5.43 -11.92 6.89
CA ASP A 97 6.82 -12.10 7.29
C ASP A 97 7.39 -10.81 7.90
N THR A 98 8.33 -10.97 8.82
CA THR A 98 9.03 -9.89 9.52
C THR A 98 10.55 -10.08 9.53
N ASN A 99 11.03 -11.15 8.88
CA ASN A 99 12.45 -11.42 8.71
C ASN A 99 12.94 -11.00 7.32
N THR A 100 14.10 -10.38 7.24
CA THR A 100 14.67 -9.86 5.99
C THR A 100 15.21 -10.95 5.05
N GLY A 101 15.22 -12.22 5.43
CA GLY A 101 15.74 -13.33 4.63
C GLY A 101 15.14 -13.39 3.23
N TYR A 102 13.80 -13.39 3.11
CA TYR A 102 13.13 -13.34 1.81
C TYR A 102 13.54 -12.13 0.97
N LEU A 103 13.66 -10.95 1.59
CA LEU A 103 14.06 -9.73 0.90
C LEU A 103 15.49 -9.83 0.37
N ALA A 104 16.42 -10.34 1.20
CA ALA A 104 17.83 -10.53 0.85
C ALA A 104 18.01 -11.52 -0.32
N GLU A 105 17.30 -12.66 -0.31
CA GLU A 105 17.26 -13.63 -1.41
C GLU A 105 16.80 -13.01 -2.72
N ASN A 106 15.93 -11.99 -2.65
CA ASN A 106 15.44 -11.26 -3.80
C ASN A 106 16.23 -9.97 -4.11
N GLY A 107 17.37 -9.75 -3.47
CA GLY A 107 18.27 -8.62 -3.71
C GLY A 107 17.70 -7.29 -3.21
N VAL A 108 16.83 -7.32 -2.21
CA VAL A 108 16.21 -6.15 -1.56
C VAL A 108 16.81 -5.98 -0.18
N ARG A 109 17.40 -4.81 0.10
CA ARG A 109 18.14 -4.51 1.32
C ARG A 109 17.65 -3.28 2.06
N ILE A 110 16.45 -2.83 1.75
CA ILE A 110 15.90 -1.57 2.30
C ILE A 110 15.57 -1.63 3.80
N TRP A 111 15.62 -2.82 4.40
CA TRP A 111 15.33 -3.07 5.80
C TRP A 111 16.55 -3.50 6.62
N ASP A 112 17.71 -3.77 5.99
CA ASP A 112 18.90 -4.33 6.62
C ASP A 112 19.40 -3.49 7.81
N GLU A 113 19.30 -2.16 7.71
CA GLU A 113 19.78 -1.21 8.74
C GLU A 113 19.06 -1.38 10.08
N TRP A 114 17.79 -1.80 10.06
CA TRP A 114 16.96 -1.92 11.27
C TRP A 114 16.86 -3.34 11.81
N ALA A 115 17.22 -4.32 11.02
CA ALA A 115 17.14 -5.72 11.40
C ALA A 115 18.19 -6.11 12.44
N THR A 116 17.89 -7.16 13.22
CA THR A 116 18.90 -7.85 14.03
C THR A 116 19.89 -8.61 13.13
N GLU A 117 20.94 -9.20 13.73
CA GLU A 117 21.89 -10.05 12.99
C GLU A 117 21.22 -11.26 12.35
N GLU A 118 20.12 -11.76 12.94
CA GLU A 118 19.30 -12.87 12.44
C GLU A 118 18.29 -12.40 11.39
N GLY A 119 18.24 -11.09 11.09
CA GLY A 119 17.34 -10.51 10.10
C GLY A 119 15.94 -10.19 10.61
N ASP A 120 15.69 -10.27 11.92
CA ASP A 120 14.37 -10.01 12.50
C ASP A 120 14.12 -8.50 12.70
N LEU A 121 12.88 -8.07 12.48
CA LEU A 121 12.41 -6.69 12.60
C LEU A 121 11.32 -6.54 13.66
N GLY A 122 10.99 -7.62 14.37
CA GLY A 122 9.87 -7.64 15.30
C GLY A 122 8.51 -7.55 14.60
N PRO A 123 7.42 -7.24 15.31
CA PRO A 123 6.06 -7.32 14.78
C PRO A 123 5.68 -6.16 13.86
N VAL A 124 6.51 -5.87 12.82
CA VAL A 124 6.25 -4.82 11.82
C VAL A 124 5.10 -5.19 10.87
N TYR A 125 4.79 -4.35 9.92
CA TYR A 125 3.67 -4.37 8.97
C TYR A 125 3.06 -5.75 8.64
N GLY A 126 3.86 -6.71 8.17
CA GLY A 126 3.38 -8.03 7.78
C GLY A 126 2.69 -8.77 8.92
N ARG A 127 3.29 -8.74 10.11
CA ARG A 127 2.71 -9.32 11.33
C ARG A 127 1.39 -8.66 11.69
N GLN A 128 1.30 -7.34 11.64
CA GLN A 128 0.08 -6.62 11.97
C GLN A 128 -1.04 -6.90 10.95
N TRP A 129 -0.72 -6.97 9.66
CA TRP A 129 -1.70 -7.21 8.61
C TRP A 129 -2.25 -8.63 8.60
N ARG A 130 -1.39 -9.64 8.86
CA ARG A 130 -1.72 -11.05 8.67
C ARG A 130 -1.96 -11.81 9.95
N ALA A 131 -1.54 -11.29 11.09
CA ALA A 131 -1.67 -11.99 12.37
C ALA A 131 -1.72 -10.98 13.54
N TRP A 132 -2.67 -10.04 13.49
CA TRP A 132 -2.93 -9.09 14.58
C TRP A 132 -3.25 -9.83 15.86
N PRO A 133 -2.53 -9.57 16.98
CA PRO A 133 -2.70 -10.34 18.21
C PRO A 133 -4.05 -10.04 18.89
N CYS A 134 -4.70 -11.11 19.39
CA CYS A 134 -5.92 -11.02 20.19
C CYS A 134 -5.65 -11.42 21.65
N PRO A 135 -6.41 -10.87 22.63
CA PRO A 135 -6.23 -11.21 24.06
C PRO A 135 -6.39 -12.70 24.39
N ALA A 136 -7.17 -13.42 23.59
CA ALA A 136 -7.43 -14.87 23.77
C ALA A 136 -6.29 -15.77 23.23
N GLY A 137 -5.23 -15.19 22.67
CA GLY A 137 -4.12 -15.93 22.05
C GLY A 137 -4.29 -16.25 20.57
N ASP A 138 -5.48 -15.99 20.01
CA ASP A 138 -5.73 -16.07 18.57
C ASP A 138 -5.16 -14.84 17.84
N SER A 139 -5.20 -14.86 16.51
CA SER A 139 -4.80 -13.72 15.69
C SER A 139 -5.84 -13.44 14.60
N ILE A 140 -5.89 -12.18 14.16
CA ILE A 140 -6.75 -11.72 13.08
C ILE A 140 -5.91 -11.50 11.83
N ASP A 141 -6.29 -12.15 10.72
CA ASP A 141 -5.78 -11.87 9.40
C ASP A 141 -6.62 -10.74 8.77
N GLN A 142 -6.16 -9.49 8.92
CA GLN A 142 -6.87 -8.32 8.42
C GLN A 142 -6.99 -8.33 6.88
N ILE A 143 -5.98 -8.85 6.17
CA ILE A 143 -6.00 -8.93 4.68
C ILE A 143 -7.06 -9.95 4.23
N ALA A 144 -7.13 -11.12 4.85
CA ALA A 144 -8.18 -12.10 4.55
C ALA A 144 -9.57 -11.52 4.84
N GLN A 145 -9.73 -10.83 5.98
CA GLN A 145 -11.00 -10.19 6.34
C GLN A 145 -11.44 -9.13 5.33
N VAL A 146 -10.55 -8.24 4.87
CA VAL A 146 -10.94 -7.21 3.89
C VAL A 146 -11.30 -7.83 2.55
N VAL A 147 -10.60 -8.87 2.09
CA VAL A 147 -10.96 -9.59 0.86
C VAL A 147 -12.35 -10.21 0.99
N GLN A 148 -12.65 -10.86 2.11
CA GLN A 148 -13.97 -11.42 2.38
C GLN A 148 -15.05 -10.31 2.43
N GLN A 149 -14.80 -9.21 3.15
CA GLN A 149 -15.75 -8.10 3.25
C GLN A 149 -16.04 -7.44 1.91
N ILE A 150 -15.02 -7.25 1.06
CA ILE A 150 -15.20 -6.69 -0.30
C ILE A 150 -16.13 -7.59 -1.13
N ARG A 151 -16.01 -8.92 -1.01
CA ARG A 151 -16.83 -9.87 -1.76
C ARG A 151 -18.26 -10.00 -1.21
N GLU A 152 -18.42 -10.03 0.11
CA GLU A 152 -19.68 -10.36 0.75
C GLU A 152 -20.50 -9.11 1.14
N THR A 153 -19.82 -8.03 1.50
CA THR A 153 -20.44 -6.78 2.00
C THR A 153 -19.74 -5.54 1.47
N PRO A 154 -19.72 -5.33 0.13
CA PRO A 154 -18.93 -4.25 -0.50
C PRO A 154 -19.31 -2.84 -0.02
N ASP A 155 -20.54 -2.62 0.45
CA ASP A 155 -21.01 -1.34 0.99
C ASP A 155 -20.53 -1.07 2.43
N SER A 156 -19.76 -1.99 3.02
CA SER A 156 -19.26 -1.84 4.39
C SER A 156 -18.29 -0.66 4.49
N ARG A 157 -18.44 0.13 5.55
CA ARG A 157 -17.52 1.22 5.92
C ARG A 157 -16.38 0.76 6.83
N ARG A 158 -16.24 -0.56 7.04
CA ARG A 158 -15.29 -1.19 7.98
C ARG A 158 -14.18 -1.96 7.26
N ILE A 159 -14.00 -1.76 5.96
CA ILE A 159 -12.99 -2.44 5.15
C ILE A 159 -11.64 -1.72 5.37
N ILE A 160 -11.04 -1.94 6.56
CA ILE A 160 -9.87 -1.22 7.06
C ILE A 160 -8.80 -2.23 7.48
N VAL A 161 -7.54 -1.89 7.20
CA VAL A 161 -6.34 -2.57 7.71
C VAL A 161 -5.50 -1.58 8.50
N VAL A 162 -5.04 -1.97 9.68
CA VAL A 162 -4.26 -1.13 10.59
C VAL A 162 -2.91 -1.79 10.88
N ALA A 163 -1.83 -1.02 10.77
CA ALA A 163 -0.49 -1.44 11.17
C ALA A 163 -0.05 -0.80 12.51
N TRP A 164 -0.73 0.25 12.95
CA TRP A 164 -0.40 0.98 14.17
C TRP A 164 -0.95 0.26 15.40
N ASN A 165 -0.14 -0.56 16.03
CA ASN A 165 -0.46 -1.25 17.28
C ASN A 165 0.31 -0.60 18.43
N PRO A 166 -0.36 0.19 19.31
CA PRO A 166 0.33 0.89 20.40
C PRO A 166 1.08 -0.04 21.38
N ALA A 167 0.66 -1.30 21.49
CA ALA A 167 1.32 -2.28 22.35
C ALA A 167 2.68 -2.73 21.82
N ASP A 168 2.90 -2.64 20.49
CA ASP A 168 4.10 -3.13 19.81
C ASP A 168 5.05 -2.01 19.36
N LEU A 169 4.69 -0.73 19.62
CA LEU A 169 5.53 0.40 19.21
C LEU A 169 6.90 0.36 19.88
N PRO A 170 7.96 0.79 19.15
CA PRO A 170 9.30 0.85 19.68
C PRO A 170 9.46 1.95 20.74
N ASP A 171 10.41 1.76 21.63
CA ASP A 171 10.97 2.80 22.48
C ASP A 171 12.02 3.57 21.66
N GLU A 172 11.80 4.87 21.47
CA GLU A 172 12.69 5.73 20.68
C GLU A 172 14.03 6.03 21.37
N SER A 173 14.17 5.68 22.66
CA SER A 173 15.42 5.90 23.44
C SER A 173 16.46 4.79 23.24
N VAL A 174 16.09 3.67 22.63
CA VAL A 174 16.96 2.53 22.37
C VAL A 174 17.06 2.22 20.87
N SER A 175 18.04 1.38 20.50
CA SER A 175 18.23 1.01 19.09
C SER A 175 17.08 0.16 18.55
N PRO A 176 16.86 0.14 17.20
CA PRO A 176 15.89 -0.76 16.57
C PRO A 176 16.10 -2.23 16.98
N GLN A 177 17.33 -2.70 17.02
CA GLN A 177 17.68 -4.07 17.37
C GLN A 177 17.36 -4.40 18.84
N GLU A 178 17.53 -3.45 19.77
CA GLU A 178 17.12 -3.63 21.17
C GLU A 178 15.60 -3.69 21.31
N ASN A 179 14.87 -2.88 20.55
CA ASN A 179 13.41 -2.98 20.48
C ASN A 179 12.95 -4.37 20.03
N VAL A 180 13.55 -4.90 18.96
CA VAL A 180 13.22 -6.24 18.47
C VAL A 180 13.48 -7.32 19.53
N ARG A 181 14.63 -7.27 20.22
CA ARG A 181 14.94 -8.20 21.33
C ARG A 181 13.94 -8.08 22.49
N ALA A 182 13.32 -6.91 22.67
CA ALA A 182 12.25 -6.69 23.64
C ALA A 182 10.84 -7.07 23.12
N GLY A 183 10.75 -7.66 21.93
CA GLY A 183 9.47 -8.04 21.30
C GLY A 183 8.68 -6.88 20.71
N LYS A 184 9.34 -5.75 20.46
CA LYS A 184 8.75 -4.54 19.85
C LYS A 184 9.10 -4.44 18.37
N MET A 185 8.43 -3.55 17.64
CA MET A 185 8.79 -3.20 16.27
C MET A 185 10.18 -2.55 16.22
N ALA A 186 10.97 -2.86 15.20
CA ALA A 186 12.22 -2.13 14.92
C ALA A 186 11.95 -0.66 14.63
N LEU A 187 10.84 -0.37 13.91
CA LEU A 187 10.40 0.98 13.54
C LEU A 187 8.88 1.11 13.71
N ALA A 188 8.44 2.27 14.19
CA ALA A 188 7.03 2.62 14.20
C ALA A 188 6.51 2.77 12.76
N PRO A 189 5.34 2.21 12.40
CA PRO A 189 4.80 2.26 11.05
C PRO A 189 4.58 3.71 10.57
N CYS A 190 5.18 4.07 9.43
CA CYS A 190 4.92 5.36 8.77
C CYS A 190 3.53 5.35 8.12
N HIS A 191 3.19 4.32 7.36
CA HIS A 191 1.86 4.11 6.79
C HIS A 191 1.01 3.28 7.76
N CYS A 192 0.15 4.00 8.50
CA CYS A 192 -0.50 3.48 9.72
C CYS A 192 -1.74 2.65 9.46
N LEU A 193 -2.55 3.06 8.49
CA LEU A 193 -3.80 2.40 8.12
C LEU A 193 -4.18 2.69 6.68
N PHE A 194 -4.95 1.77 6.11
CA PHE A 194 -5.59 2.00 4.83
C PHE A 194 -7.01 1.44 4.82
N GLN A 195 -7.86 2.04 4.01
CA GLN A 195 -9.27 1.70 3.88
C GLN A 195 -9.59 1.45 2.41
N PHE A 196 -10.40 0.42 2.16
CA PHE A 196 -10.97 0.17 0.84
C PHE A 196 -12.40 0.70 0.75
N TRP A 197 -12.79 1.04 -0.47
CA TRP A 197 -14.13 1.46 -0.83
C TRP A 197 -14.50 0.87 -2.20
N VAL A 198 -15.72 0.32 -2.31
CA VAL A 198 -16.25 -0.25 -3.54
C VAL A 198 -17.36 0.67 -4.07
N GLY A 199 -17.31 0.99 -5.35
CA GLY A 199 -18.35 1.75 -6.03
C GLY A 199 -18.25 1.57 -7.55
N ASP A 200 -19.40 1.45 -8.21
CA ASP A 200 -19.50 1.27 -9.66
C ASP A 200 -18.63 0.14 -10.21
N GLY A 201 -18.54 -0.99 -9.49
CA GLY A 201 -17.72 -2.13 -9.87
C GLY A 201 -16.21 -1.90 -9.73
N LYS A 202 -15.78 -0.84 -9.03
CA LYS A 202 -14.38 -0.47 -8.84
C LYS A 202 -13.98 -0.51 -7.37
N LEU A 203 -12.73 -0.89 -7.12
CA LEU A 203 -12.09 -0.84 -5.80
C LEU A 203 -11.15 0.34 -5.71
N SER A 204 -11.40 1.22 -4.74
CA SER A 204 -10.52 2.33 -4.37
C SER A 204 -9.88 2.07 -3.01
N CYS A 205 -8.68 2.64 -2.80
CA CYS A 205 -7.95 2.54 -1.54
C CYS A 205 -7.50 3.91 -1.06
N GLN A 206 -7.71 4.22 0.21
CA GLN A 206 -7.14 5.40 0.86
C GLN A 206 -6.13 4.98 1.91
N LEU A 207 -4.89 5.47 1.78
CA LEU A 207 -3.82 5.33 2.76
C LEU A 207 -3.72 6.55 3.65
N TYR A 208 -3.58 6.37 4.96
CA TYR A 208 -3.07 7.39 5.87
C TYR A 208 -1.62 7.07 6.26
N GLN A 209 -0.73 7.99 5.95
CA GLN A 209 0.70 7.94 6.29
C GLN A 209 1.03 9.07 7.27
N ARG A 210 1.45 8.74 8.50
CA ARG A 210 1.70 9.73 9.57
C ARG A 210 2.97 10.55 9.36
N SER A 211 4.00 9.93 8.79
CA SER A 211 5.33 10.51 8.57
C SER A 211 5.73 10.26 7.11
N CYS A 212 5.96 11.32 6.38
CA CYS A 212 6.01 11.29 4.93
C CYS A 212 7.23 12.06 4.43
N ASP A 213 8.37 11.37 4.29
CA ASP A 213 9.48 11.89 3.48
C ASP A 213 9.04 11.89 2.01
N VAL A 214 8.75 13.08 1.51
CA VAL A 214 8.15 13.25 0.18
C VAL A 214 9.12 12.84 -0.93
N PHE A 215 10.42 12.95 -0.71
CA PHE A 215 11.42 12.64 -1.73
C PHE A 215 11.90 11.18 -1.65
N LEU A 216 12.17 10.65 -0.46
CA LEU A 216 12.72 9.31 -0.29
C LEU A 216 11.63 8.23 -0.25
N GLY A 217 10.62 8.38 0.61
CA GLY A 217 9.66 7.31 0.92
C GLY A 217 8.36 7.35 0.12
N VAL A 218 7.72 8.52 0.04
CA VAL A 218 6.37 8.65 -0.54
C VAL A 218 6.24 8.10 -1.96
N PRO A 219 7.21 8.28 -2.89
CA PRO A 219 7.11 7.68 -4.22
C PRO A 219 7.01 6.15 -4.22
N PHE A 220 7.72 5.48 -3.32
CA PHE A 220 7.66 4.02 -3.14
C PHE A 220 6.32 3.61 -2.54
N ASN A 221 5.82 4.35 -1.54
CA ASN A 221 4.54 4.05 -0.89
C ASN A 221 3.36 4.22 -1.86
N ILE A 222 3.36 5.25 -2.71
CA ILE A 222 2.34 5.44 -3.75
C ILE A 222 2.28 4.21 -4.67
N ALA A 223 3.42 3.77 -5.20
CA ALA A 223 3.47 2.61 -6.10
C ALA A 223 3.08 1.31 -5.38
N SER A 224 3.54 1.11 -4.14
CA SER A 224 3.22 -0.08 -3.34
C SER A 224 1.71 -0.21 -3.09
N TYR A 225 1.04 0.86 -2.63
CA TYR A 225 -0.39 0.80 -2.33
C TYR A 225 -1.27 0.83 -3.59
N ALA A 226 -0.82 1.47 -4.67
CA ALA A 226 -1.49 1.34 -5.97
C ALA A 226 -1.45 -0.12 -6.47
N LEU A 227 -0.29 -0.80 -6.32
CA LEU A 227 -0.15 -2.22 -6.65
C LEU A 227 -1.04 -3.09 -5.75
N LEU A 228 -1.04 -2.85 -4.44
CA LEU A 228 -1.93 -3.55 -3.50
C LEU A 228 -3.40 -3.39 -3.92
N THR A 229 -3.83 -2.18 -4.29
CA THR A 229 -5.20 -1.92 -4.74
C THR A 229 -5.54 -2.74 -5.98
N CYS A 230 -4.65 -2.78 -6.98
CA CYS A 230 -4.84 -3.59 -8.18
C CYS A 230 -4.91 -5.10 -7.87
N MET A 231 -4.05 -5.59 -6.96
CA MET A 231 -4.03 -7.01 -6.57
C MET A 231 -5.32 -7.42 -5.84
N ILE A 232 -5.79 -6.61 -4.89
CA ILE A 232 -7.04 -6.89 -4.16
C ILE A 232 -8.25 -6.75 -5.09
N ALA A 233 -8.28 -5.76 -5.99
CA ALA A 233 -9.34 -5.62 -6.99
C ALA A 233 -9.45 -6.88 -7.86
N GLN A 234 -8.32 -7.39 -8.37
CA GLN A 234 -8.27 -8.64 -9.14
C GLN A 234 -8.78 -9.83 -8.34
N GLN A 235 -8.38 -9.95 -7.08
CA GLN A 235 -8.85 -11.04 -6.20
C GLN A 235 -10.36 -10.99 -5.95
N CYS A 236 -10.95 -9.81 -6.00
CA CYS A 236 -12.38 -9.58 -5.74
C CYS A 236 -13.21 -9.39 -7.03
N GLU A 237 -12.63 -9.63 -8.21
CA GLU A 237 -13.29 -9.48 -9.51
C GLU A 237 -13.83 -8.06 -9.76
N LEU A 238 -13.09 -7.05 -9.25
CA LEU A 238 -13.38 -5.63 -9.41
C LEU A 238 -12.33 -4.96 -10.31
N GLU A 239 -12.72 -3.85 -10.95
CA GLU A 239 -11.78 -2.97 -11.63
C GLU A 239 -11.04 -2.08 -10.61
N PRO A 240 -9.77 -1.70 -10.85
CA PRO A 240 -9.09 -0.70 -10.05
C PRO A 240 -9.74 0.68 -10.20
N GLY A 241 -10.06 1.32 -9.07
CA GLY A 241 -10.61 2.68 -9.00
C GLY A 241 -9.53 3.73 -8.74
N GLU A 242 -9.63 4.46 -7.63
CA GLU A 242 -8.64 5.46 -7.22
C GLU A 242 -7.72 4.94 -6.10
N PHE A 243 -6.47 5.36 -6.14
CA PHE A 243 -5.62 5.37 -4.95
C PHE A 243 -5.56 6.78 -4.38
N VAL A 244 -5.93 6.93 -3.11
CA VAL A 244 -5.90 8.20 -2.37
C VAL A 244 -4.82 8.13 -1.31
N TRP A 245 -3.79 8.97 -1.46
CA TRP A 245 -2.74 9.11 -0.46
C TRP A 245 -3.03 10.30 0.45
N THR A 246 -3.01 10.11 1.76
CA THR A 246 -3.20 11.15 2.78
C THR A 246 -2.01 11.15 3.72
N GLY A 247 -1.26 12.26 3.74
CA GLY A 247 -0.11 12.47 4.62
C GLY A 247 -0.47 13.27 5.86
N GLY A 248 0.12 12.91 7.00
CA GLY A 248 0.10 13.67 8.26
C GLY A 248 1.23 14.71 8.30
N ASP A 249 2.39 14.37 8.87
CA ASP A 249 3.61 15.20 8.80
C ASP A 249 4.29 14.93 7.46
N VAL A 250 4.20 15.89 6.55
CA VAL A 250 4.66 15.80 5.16
C VAL A 250 5.88 16.69 4.99
N HIS A 251 7.05 16.09 4.74
CA HIS A 251 8.33 16.81 4.83
C HIS A 251 9.32 16.47 3.71
N LEU A 252 10.23 17.44 3.51
CA LEU A 252 11.41 17.38 2.65
C LEU A 252 12.67 17.61 3.49
#